data_5b3df699716ab104d476c9c179c6cabb
#
_entry.id   5b3df699716ab104d476c9c179c6cabb
#
_cell.length_a   1.000
_cell.length_b   1.000
_cell.length_c   1.000
_cell.angle_alpha   90.00
_cell.angle_beta   90.00
_cell.angle_gamma   90.00
#
_symmetry.space_group_name_H-M   'P 1'
#
loop_
_entity.id
_entity.type
_entity.pdbx_description
1 polymer ?
#
loop_
_entity_poly.entity_id
_entity_poly.type
_entity_poly.pdbx_seq_one_letter_code
_entity_poly.pdbx_strand_id
1 'polypeptide(L)'
;MIRVFAVITAKPGKRDEVLAAARAVTPAVRAEQGCGEYQLVVDEADFGPAQAKLGPDVYAVIETWSDADALRAHGGAPHMKEFRRQTKDLIVSSAIHVLTPA
;
A
#
# COMPACT_ATOMS: atom_id res chain seq x y z
N MET A 1 -17.31 -6.08 4.16
CA MET A 1 -16.18 -5.50 3.39
C MET A 1 -14.97 -5.35 4.29
N ILE A 2 -13.83 -5.81 3.84
CA ILE A 2 -12.57 -5.68 4.55
C ILE A 2 -11.93 -4.35 4.18
N ARG A 3 -11.37 -3.66 5.15
CA ARG A 3 -10.57 -2.45 4.95
C ARG A 3 -9.13 -2.72 5.32
N VAL A 4 -8.20 -2.16 4.54
CA VAL A 4 -6.77 -2.33 4.78
C VAL A 4 -6.10 -0.97 4.87
N PHE A 5 -5.23 -0.84 5.86
CA PHE A 5 -4.28 0.26 5.94
C PHE A 5 -2.88 -0.35 5.94
N ALA A 6 -2.19 -0.25 4.83
CA ALA A 6 -0.84 -0.78 4.68
C ALA A 6 0.16 0.36 4.76
N VAL A 7 1.19 0.22 5.59
CA VAL A 7 2.23 1.23 5.78
C VAL A 7 3.55 0.66 5.30
N ILE A 8 4.14 1.29 4.31
CA ILE A 8 5.39 0.84 3.69
C ILE A 8 6.48 1.86 3.96
N THR A 9 7.56 1.41 4.59
CA THR A 9 8.74 2.22 4.87
C THR A 9 9.85 1.84 3.91
N ALA A 10 10.24 2.80 3.07
CA ALA A 10 11.38 2.64 2.16
C ALA A 10 12.70 2.98 2.86
N LYS A 11 13.80 2.54 2.29
CA LYS A 11 15.12 3.00 2.69
C LYS A 11 15.22 4.53 2.48
N PRO A 12 16.06 5.23 3.25
CA PRO A 12 16.19 6.68 3.11
C PRO A 12 16.40 7.13 1.67
N GLY A 13 15.55 8.05 1.21
CA GLY A 13 15.60 8.60 -0.13
C GLY A 13 15.04 7.69 -1.23
N LYS A 14 14.48 6.53 -0.91
CA LYS A 14 14.03 5.54 -1.91
C LYS A 14 12.51 5.46 -2.09
N ARG A 15 11.75 6.28 -1.36
CA ARG A 15 10.29 6.24 -1.46
C ARG A 15 9.78 6.45 -2.89
N ASP A 16 10.37 7.38 -3.64
CA ASP A 16 9.90 7.68 -5.00
C ASP A 16 10.09 6.50 -5.94
N GLU A 17 11.18 5.75 -5.80
CA GLU A 17 11.39 4.53 -6.60
C GLU A 17 10.36 3.46 -6.27
N VAL A 18 10.06 3.26 -4.98
CA VAL A 18 9.03 2.30 -4.57
C VAL A 18 7.65 2.75 -5.05
N LEU A 19 7.32 4.03 -4.91
CA LEU A 19 6.07 4.59 -5.39
C LEU A 19 5.90 4.43 -6.90
N ALA A 20 6.97 4.59 -7.69
CA ALA A 20 6.90 4.38 -9.13
C ALA A 20 6.50 2.94 -9.46
N ALA A 21 7.09 1.96 -8.78
CA ALA A 21 6.72 0.54 -8.94
C ALA A 21 5.28 0.29 -8.47
N ALA A 22 4.88 0.89 -7.35
CA ALA A 22 3.53 0.76 -6.82
C ALA A 22 2.48 1.35 -7.75
N ARG A 23 2.75 2.50 -8.35
CA ARG A 23 1.85 3.11 -9.36
C ARG A 23 1.72 2.22 -10.59
N ALA A 24 2.81 1.62 -11.03
CA ALA A 24 2.79 0.74 -12.21
C ALA A 24 1.92 -0.49 -12.00
N VAL A 25 1.84 -1.04 -10.79
CA VAL A 25 1.04 -2.22 -10.49
C VAL A 25 -0.41 -1.89 -10.15
N THR A 26 -0.72 -0.66 -9.79
CA THR A 26 -2.04 -0.24 -9.32
C THR A 26 -3.19 -0.60 -10.28
N PRO A 27 -3.10 -0.39 -11.61
CA PRO A 27 -4.18 -0.79 -12.51
C PRO A 27 -4.50 -2.29 -12.43
N ALA A 28 -3.49 -3.14 -12.36
CA ALA A 28 -3.67 -4.59 -12.23
C ALA A 28 -4.35 -4.95 -10.90
N VAL A 29 -3.97 -4.27 -9.81
CA VAL A 29 -4.60 -4.47 -8.50
C VAL A 29 -6.08 -4.09 -8.56
N ARG A 30 -6.39 -2.93 -9.12
CA ARG A 30 -7.79 -2.45 -9.22
C ARG A 30 -8.66 -3.35 -10.09
N ALA A 31 -8.08 -4.11 -11.00
CA ALA A 31 -8.78 -5.07 -11.81
C ALA A 31 -8.98 -6.44 -11.11
N GLU A 32 -8.38 -6.66 -9.95
CA GLU A 32 -8.56 -7.91 -9.21
C GLU A 32 -10.00 -8.06 -8.73
N GLN A 33 -10.49 -9.30 -8.73
CA GLN A 33 -11.81 -9.60 -8.22
C GLN A 33 -11.93 -9.22 -6.75
N GLY A 34 -12.96 -8.47 -6.41
CA GLY A 34 -13.23 -8.04 -5.05
C GLY A 34 -12.50 -6.77 -4.62
N CYS A 35 -11.64 -6.21 -5.46
CA CYS A 35 -10.98 -4.93 -5.16
C CYS A 35 -11.99 -3.78 -5.28
N GLY A 36 -12.16 -3.03 -4.20
CA GLY A 36 -12.89 -1.78 -4.20
C GLY A 36 -11.93 -0.60 -4.34
N GLU A 37 -11.58 0.06 -3.25
CA GLU A 37 -10.60 1.14 -3.25
C GLU A 37 -9.17 0.55 -3.21
N TYR A 38 -8.26 1.19 -3.90
CA TYR A 38 -6.83 0.94 -3.78
C TYR A 38 -6.12 2.25 -4.09
N GLN A 39 -5.72 2.97 -3.04
CA GLN A 39 -5.18 4.32 -3.16
C GLN A 39 -3.85 4.44 -2.42
N LEU A 40 -2.80 4.81 -3.16
CA LEU A 40 -1.51 5.18 -2.58
C LEU A 40 -1.62 6.58 -1.98
N VAL A 41 -1.13 6.75 -0.77
CA VAL A 41 -1.21 8.04 -0.04
C VAL A 41 0.10 8.34 0.66
N VAL A 42 0.37 9.63 0.81
CA VAL A 42 1.49 10.17 1.58
C VAL A 42 0.96 11.26 2.51
N ASP A 43 1.79 11.73 3.41
CA ASP A 43 1.39 12.82 4.30
C ASP A 43 0.85 14.02 3.53
N GLU A 44 -0.25 14.60 4.03
CA GLU A 44 -0.69 15.92 3.59
C GLU A 44 0.34 16.97 4.04
N ALA A 45 0.74 17.84 3.14
CA ALA A 45 1.67 18.91 3.46
C ALA A 45 0.96 20.00 4.27
N ASP A 46 1.66 20.56 5.26
CA ASP A 46 1.25 21.77 5.97
C ASP A 46 -0.12 21.74 6.64
N PHE A 47 -0.58 20.56 7.05
CA PHE A 47 -1.85 20.46 7.78
C PHE A 47 -1.79 21.19 9.12
N GLY A 48 -0.67 21.09 9.84
CA GLY A 48 -0.48 21.74 11.12
C GLY A 48 0.00 20.81 12.23
N PRO A 49 0.14 21.34 13.46
CA PRO A 49 0.80 20.60 14.55
C PRO A 49 0.01 19.41 15.10
N ALA A 50 -1.29 19.32 14.80
CA ALA A 50 -2.10 18.18 15.24
C ALA A 50 -1.86 16.91 14.42
N GLN A 51 -1.17 17.02 13.28
CA GLN A 51 -0.91 15.90 12.40
C GLN A 51 0.19 15.00 12.95
N ALA A 52 -0.08 13.69 13.03
CA ALA A 52 0.95 12.68 13.19
C ALA A 52 1.42 12.25 11.81
N LYS A 53 2.64 12.63 11.43
CA LYS A 53 3.17 12.35 10.09
C LYS A 53 3.70 10.93 9.99
N LEU A 54 3.54 10.30 8.83
CA LEU A 54 4.18 9.02 8.51
C LEU A 54 5.67 9.20 8.26
N GLY A 55 6.05 10.31 7.63
CA GLY A 55 7.43 10.65 7.33
C GLY A 55 7.78 10.61 5.84
N PRO A 56 8.98 11.14 5.48
CA PRO A 56 9.36 11.33 4.08
C PRO A 56 9.69 10.02 3.34
N ASP A 57 10.02 8.96 4.06
CA ASP A 57 10.36 7.67 3.47
C ASP A 57 9.21 6.67 3.54
N VAL A 58 8.03 7.11 3.93
CA VAL A 58 6.86 6.27 4.16
C VAL A 58 5.75 6.65 3.20
N TYR A 59 5.05 5.64 2.68
CA TYR A 59 3.75 5.83 2.07
C TYR A 59 2.78 4.78 2.62
N ALA A 60 1.52 5.02 2.43
CA ALA A 60 0.51 4.05 2.84
C ALA A 60 -0.41 3.71 1.67
N VAL A 61 -1.14 2.62 1.81
CA VAL A 61 -2.17 2.22 0.86
C VAL A 61 -3.47 2.05 1.63
N ILE A 62 -4.51 2.72 1.16
CA ILE A 62 -5.87 2.56 1.67
C ILE A 62 -6.61 1.66 0.71
N GLU A 63 -7.14 0.54 1.23
CA GLU A 63 -7.74 -0.49 0.40
C GLU A 63 -9.07 -0.95 0.97
N THR A 64 -9.97 -1.35 0.09
CA THR A 64 -11.17 -2.10 0.46
C THR A 64 -11.28 -3.34 -0.42
N TRP A 65 -11.71 -4.45 0.19
CA TRP A 65 -11.88 -5.74 -0.48
C TRP A 65 -13.23 -6.33 -0.10
N SER A 66 -13.86 -7.04 -1.02
CA SER A 66 -15.20 -7.60 -0.79
C SER A 66 -15.23 -8.57 0.39
N ASP A 67 -14.15 -9.35 0.58
CA ASP A 67 -14.00 -10.30 1.66
C ASP A 67 -12.51 -10.64 1.89
N ALA A 68 -12.25 -11.46 2.91
CA ALA A 68 -10.89 -11.86 3.26
C ALA A 68 -10.24 -12.73 2.19
N ASP A 69 -11.01 -13.53 1.47
CA ASP A 69 -10.46 -14.39 0.41
C ASP A 69 -9.95 -13.56 -0.76
N ALA A 70 -10.64 -12.49 -1.13
CA ALA A 70 -10.18 -11.56 -2.16
C ALA A 70 -8.84 -10.90 -1.75
N LEU A 71 -8.72 -10.49 -0.50
CA LEU A 71 -7.46 -9.92 0.02
C LEU A 71 -6.32 -10.96 0.01
N ARG A 72 -6.60 -12.20 0.40
CA ARG A 72 -5.59 -13.27 0.34
C ARG A 72 -5.14 -13.54 -1.09
N ALA A 73 -6.07 -13.58 -2.03
CA ALA A 73 -5.76 -13.76 -3.45
C ALA A 73 -4.87 -12.62 -3.97
N HIS A 74 -5.13 -11.37 -3.54
CA HIS A 74 -4.30 -10.22 -3.86
C HIS A 74 -2.83 -10.46 -3.45
N GLY A 75 -2.61 -10.92 -2.22
CA GLY A 75 -1.25 -11.20 -1.72
C GLY A 75 -0.49 -12.22 -2.53
N GLY A 76 -1.18 -13.16 -3.18
CA GLY A 76 -0.59 -14.20 -4.03
C GLY A 76 -0.58 -13.88 -5.52
N ALA A 77 -1.09 -12.74 -5.95
CA ALA A 77 -1.19 -12.39 -7.35
C ALA A 77 0.20 -12.25 -8.02
N PRO A 78 0.35 -12.69 -9.29
CA PRO A 78 1.64 -12.61 -9.98
C PRO A 78 2.22 -11.19 -10.04
N HIS A 79 1.38 -10.17 -10.25
CA HIS A 79 1.84 -8.79 -10.29
C HIS A 79 2.33 -8.28 -8.93
N MET A 80 1.80 -8.81 -7.82
CA MET A 80 2.29 -8.47 -6.49
C MET A 80 3.61 -9.18 -6.19
N LYS A 81 3.80 -10.39 -6.65
CA LYS A 81 5.08 -11.10 -6.54
C LYS A 81 6.17 -10.34 -7.29
N GLU A 82 5.87 -9.85 -8.49
CA GLU A 82 6.78 -9.06 -9.29
C GLU A 82 7.09 -7.72 -8.62
N PHE A 83 6.08 -7.05 -8.06
CA PHE A 83 6.28 -5.84 -7.29
C PHE A 83 7.27 -6.06 -6.12
N ARG A 84 7.05 -7.13 -5.35
CA ARG A 84 7.94 -7.45 -4.22
C ARG A 84 9.38 -7.76 -4.69
N ARG A 85 9.52 -8.45 -5.82
CA ARG A 85 10.83 -8.72 -6.41
C ARG A 85 11.56 -7.43 -6.78
N GLN A 86 10.85 -6.49 -7.41
CA GLN A 86 11.42 -5.21 -7.84
C GLN A 86 11.82 -4.31 -6.66
N THR A 87 11.10 -4.40 -5.54
CA THR A 87 11.25 -3.46 -4.43
C THR A 87 11.93 -4.02 -3.20
N LYS A 88 12.29 -5.29 -3.17
CA LYS A 88 12.81 -5.97 -1.97
C LYS A 88 14.05 -5.29 -1.37
N ASP A 89 14.91 -4.71 -2.20
CA ASP A 89 16.12 -4.04 -1.73
C ASP A 89 15.91 -2.55 -1.42
N LEU A 90 14.69 -2.05 -1.64
CA LEU A 90 14.32 -0.65 -1.41
C LEU A 90 13.42 -0.46 -0.20
N ILE A 91 12.82 -1.53 0.31
CA ILE A 91 11.86 -1.49 1.41
C ILE A 91 12.53 -1.97 2.70
N VAL A 92 12.36 -1.18 3.77
CA VAL A 92 12.81 -1.53 5.12
C VAL A 92 11.78 -2.41 5.81
N SER A 93 10.51 -2.02 5.75
CA SER A 93 9.43 -2.73 6.44
C SER A 93 8.07 -2.46 5.79
N SER A 94 7.15 -3.39 6.01
CA SER A 94 5.75 -3.24 5.63
C SER A 94 4.89 -3.70 6.79
N ALA A 95 3.89 -2.90 7.15
CA ALA A 95 2.92 -3.23 8.17
C ALA A 95 1.52 -3.18 7.55
N ILE A 96 0.82 -4.30 7.58
CA ILE A 96 -0.50 -4.40 6.97
C ILE A 96 -1.54 -4.56 8.07
N HIS A 97 -2.41 -3.57 8.20
CA HIS A 97 -3.53 -3.60 9.14
C HIS A 97 -4.79 -4.00 8.40
N VAL A 98 -5.37 -5.12 8.77
CA VAL A 98 -6.60 -5.63 8.18
C VAL A 98 -7.73 -5.32 9.16
N LEU A 99 -8.70 -4.53 8.71
CA LEU A 99 -9.65 -3.87 9.57
C LEU A 99 -11.09 -4.20 9.16
N THR A 100 -11.96 -4.17 10.14
CA THR A 100 -13.41 -4.29 9.93
C THR A 100 -14.09 -3.19 10.73
N PRO A 101 -15.27 -2.69 10.29
CA PRO A 101 -16.01 -1.71 11.09
C PRO A 101 -16.26 -2.20 12.51
N ALA A 102 -16.02 -1.30 13.47
CA ALA A 102 -16.19 -1.61 14.90
C ALA A 102 -17.68 -1.63 15.29
#